data_cc7986c1cc2684b19dd39278b16e42f2
#
_entry.id   cc7986c1cc2684b19dd39278b16e42f2
#
_cell.length_a   1.000
_cell.length_b   1.000
_cell.length_c   1.000
_cell.angle_alpha   90.00
_cell.angle_beta   90.00
_cell.angle_gamma   90.00
#
_symmetry.space_group_name_H-M   'P 1'
#
loop_
_entity.id
_entity.type
_entity.pdbx_description
1 polymer ?
#
loop_
_entity_poly.entity_id
_entity_poly.type
_entity_poly.pdbx_seq_one_letter_code
_entity_poly.pdbx_strand_id
1 'polypeptide(L)'
;MKLKWICGLLLLTAITVPSFAQISVYIGSAPPPVRYERRGDAPGPGYTWVEGYWTPNGHHYKWVAGRWAQPPYEGAYWNHPHYDHYQQGWQLHEGHWDHEDHDNGHGNDHHDDDHGHGGENHR
;
A
#
# COMPACT_ATOMS: atom_id res chain seq x y z
N MET A 1 4.38 42.07 -55.50
CA MET A 1 4.63 40.84 -54.66
C MET A 1 3.94 41.00 -53.33
N LYS A 2 2.88 40.29 -53.13
CA LYS A 2 2.17 40.34 -51.85
C LYS A 2 2.63 39.17 -50.97
N LEU A 3 3.45 39.45 -49.96
CA LEU A 3 3.92 38.49 -48.99
C LEU A 3 2.78 38.23 -47.99
N LYS A 4 2.14 37.08 -48.11
CA LYS A 4 1.12 36.64 -47.16
C LYS A 4 1.81 36.06 -45.95
N TRP A 5 1.81 36.78 -44.84
CA TRP A 5 2.21 36.31 -43.55
C TRP A 5 1.12 35.37 -43.01
N ILE A 6 1.38 34.06 -43.02
CA ILE A 6 0.52 33.10 -42.38
C ILE A 6 1.02 33.03 -40.93
N CYS A 7 0.36 33.73 -40.02
CA CYS A 7 0.51 33.54 -38.59
C CYS A 7 -0.07 32.17 -38.23
N GLY A 8 0.79 31.17 -38.11
CA GLY A 8 0.42 29.89 -37.51
C GLY A 8 0.16 30.05 -36.01
N LEU A 9 -1.12 30.13 -35.65
CA LEU A 9 -1.55 30.10 -34.22
C LEU A 9 -1.38 28.68 -33.71
N LEU A 10 -0.28 28.45 -33.02
CA LEU A 10 -0.04 27.16 -32.32
C LEU A 10 -0.95 27.13 -31.11
N LEU A 11 -2.09 26.46 -31.25
CA LEU A 11 -3.01 26.23 -30.10
C LEU A 11 -2.42 25.17 -29.18
N LEU A 12 -1.75 25.62 -28.12
CA LEU A 12 -1.23 24.76 -27.07
C LEU A 12 -2.42 24.30 -26.21
N THR A 13 -2.98 23.14 -26.55
CA THR A 13 -4.01 22.51 -25.70
C THR A 13 -3.35 21.98 -24.45
N ALA A 14 -3.49 22.69 -23.34
CA ALA A 14 -3.12 22.21 -22.03
C ALA A 14 -4.06 21.06 -21.63
N ILE A 15 -3.53 19.85 -21.63
CA ILE A 15 -4.23 18.67 -21.12
C ILE A 15 -4.22 18.78 -19.59
N THR A 16 -5.32 19.26 -19.02
CA THR A 16 -5.51 19.23 -17.57
C THR A 16 -5.87 17.81 -17.16
N VAL A 17 -4.91 17.05 -16.64
CA VAL A 17 -5.17 15.78 -15.97
C VAL A 17 -5.93 16.05 -14.67
N PRO A 18 -7.12 15.47 -14.47
CA PRO A 18 -7.80 15.59 -13.18
C PRO A 18 -6.96 14.93 -12.11
N SER A 19 -6.43 15.72 -11.20
CA SER A 19 -5.85 15.19 -9.95
C SER A 19 -6.98 14.71 -9.08
N PHE A 20 -7.14 13.39 -8.97
CA PHE A 20 -8.00 12.80 -7.94
C PHE A 20 -7.32 13.05 -6.60
N ALA A 21 -7.78 14.06 -5.89
CA ALA A 21 -7.40 14.23 -4.50
C ALA A 21 -7.91 13.01 -3.73
N GLN A 22 -7.01 12.23 -3.16
CA GLN A 22 -7.38 11.15 -2.23
C GLN A 22 -7.95 11.81 -0.98
N ILE A 23 -9.25 11.62 -0.77
CA ILE A 23 -9.92 12.11 0.44
C ILE A 23 -9.62 11.11 1.54
N SER A 24 -8.79 11.51 2.51
CA SER A 24 -8.56 10.72 3.72
C SER A 24 -9.73 10.92 4.69
N VAL A 25 -10.36 9.82 5.10
CA VAL A 25 -11.45 9.84 6.06
C VAL A 25 -10.91 9.48 7.45
N TYR A 26 -11.17 10.34 8.42
CA TYR A 26 -10.80 10.14 9.82
C TYR A 26 -12.03 10.04 10.70
N ILE A 27 -12.03 9.07 11.62
CA ILE A 27 -13.09 8.89 12.62
C ILE A 27 -12.53 9.17 14.00
N GLY A 28 -13.19 9.99 14.78
CA GLY A 28 -12.70 10.42 16.08
C GLY A 28 -12.70 9.32 17.15
N SER A 29 -13.57 8.33 17.03
CA SER A 29 -13.61 7.16 17.93
C SER A 29 -12.81 5.99 17.38
N ALA A 30 -12.22 5.18 18.26
CA ALA A 30 -11.52 3.97 17.86
C ALA A 30 -12.47 2.96 17.18
N PRO A 31 -11.97 2.18 16.20
CA PRO A 31 -12.77 1.11 15.61
C PRO A 31 -13.16 0.07 16.69
N PRO A 32 -14.37 -0.53 16.58
CA PRO A 32 -14.75 -1.61 17.48
C PRO A 32 -13.82 -2.82 17.33
N PRO A 33 -13.81 -3.74 18.31
CA PRO A 33 -13.08 -5.00 18.17
C PRO A 33 -13.50 -5.78 16.94
N VAL A 34 -12.56 -6.43 16.29
CA VAL A 34 -12.82 -7.29 15.12
C VAL A 34 -13.80 -8.39 15.48
N ARG A 35 -14.78 -8.63 14.61
CA ARG A 35 -15.75 -9.70 14.79
C ARG A 35 -15.16 -11.04 14.42
N TYR A 36 -15.44 -12.04 15.25
CA TYR A 36 -15.15 -13.42 14.89
C TYR A 36 -16.21 -13.92 13.90
N GLU A 37 -15.76 -14.44 12.76
CA GLU A 37 -16.62 -15.02 11.74
C GLU A 37 -16.25 -16.49 11.49
N ARG A 38 -17.27 -17.31 11.25
CA ARG A 38 -17.06 -18.67 10.75
C ARG A 38 -16.74 -18.59 9.26
N ARG A 39 -15.58 -19.12 8.88
CA ARG A 39 -15.13 -19.07 7.48
C ARG A 39 -15.93 -19.97 6.56
N GLY A 40 -16.54 -21.04 7.08
CA GLY A 40 -17.11 -22.10 6.26
C GLY A 40 -16.02 -22.81 5.43
N ASP A 41 -16.45 -23.68 4.53
CA ASP A 41 -15.55 -24.39 3.64
C ASP A 41 -15.14 -23.51 2.45
N ALA A 42 -13.89 -23.63 2.01
CA ALA A 42 -13.43 -22.97 0.80
C ALA A 42 -14.21 -23.49 -0.42
N PRO A 43 -14.64 -22.63 -1.36
CA PRO A 43 -15.35 -23.06 -2.56
C PRO A 43 -14.56 -24.01 -3.47
N GLY A 44 -13.24 -24.00 -3.35
CA GLY A 44 -12.32 -24.83 -4.12
C GLY A 44 -10.86 -24.58 -3.73
N PRO A 45 -9.93 -25.27 -4.41
CA PRO A 45 -8.50 -25.06 -4.19
C PRO A 45 -8.06 -23.66 -4.63
N GLY A 46 -7.03 -23.14 -3.96
CA GLY A 46 -6.45 -21.83 -4.28
C GLY A 46 -7.24 -20.62 -3.80
N TYR A 47 -8.35 -20.80 -3.07
CA TYR A 47 -9.05 -19.70 -2.41
C TYR A 47 -8.33 -19.29 -1.14
N THR A 48 -8.30 -17.99 -0.90
CA THR A 48 -7.78 -17.36 0.31
C THR A 48 -8.93 -16.70 1.08
N TRP A 49 -8.94 -16.86 2.40
CA TRP A 49 -9.90 -16.15 3.23
C TRP A 49 -9.49 -14.68 3.39
N VAL A 50 -10.34 -13.78 2.94
CA VAL A 50 -10.23 -12.34 3.16
C VAL A 50 -11.08 -12.01 4.38
N GLU A 51 -10.43 -11.62 5.47
CA GLU A 51 -11.09 -11.34 6.74
C GLU A 51 -12.01 -10.13 6.65
N GLY A 52 -13.10 -10.18 7.43
CA GLY A 52 -13.97 -9.03 7.59
C GLY A 52 -13.28 -7.89 8.33
N TYR A 53 -13.78 -6.68 8.15
CA TYR A 53 -13.22 -5.50 8.78
C TYR A 53 -14.29 -4.42 8.99
N TRP A 54 -13.98 -3.47 9.84
CA TRP A 54 -14.80 -2.27 10.01
C TRP A 54 -14.42 -1.24 8.95
N THR A 55 -15.40 -0.70 8.25
CA THR A 55 -15.20 0.41 7.30
C THR A 55 -15.88 1.68 7.81
N PRO A 56 -15.35 2.86 7.53
CA PRO A 56 -16.01 4.11 7.86
C PRO A 56 -17.39 4.23 7.21
N ASN A 57 -18.36 4.71 7.97
CA ASN A 57 -19.70 5.03 7.50
C ASN A 57 -20.17 6.32 8.18
N GLY A 58 -19.84 7.47 7.59
CA GLY A 58 -19.99 8.77 8.25
C GLY A 58 -19.09 8.87 9.48
N HIS A 59 -19.68 9.15 10.64
CA HIS A 59 -18.96 9.18 11.93
C HIS A 59 -18.95 7.84 12.68
N HIS A 60 -19.47 6.79 12.05
CA HIS A 60 -19.62 5.46 12.62
C HIS A 60 -18.85 4.42 11.81
N TYR A 61 -18.88 3.19 12.29
CA TYR A 61 -18.29 2.05 11.63
C TYR A 61 -19.35 1.07 11.15
N LYS A 62 -19.15 0.49 9.97
CA LYS A 62 -19.96 -0.58 9.42
C LYS A 62 -19.07 -1.82 9.23
N TRP A 63 -19.59 -2.99 9.60
CA TRP A 63 -18.88 -4.24 9.38
C TRP A 63 -19.01 -4.71 7.92
N VAL A 64 -17.88 -5.04 7.31
CA VAL A 64 -17.78 -5.74 6.03
C VAL A 64 -17.43 -7.18 6.32
N ALA A 65 -18.31 -8.11 5.93
CA ALA A 65 -18.11 -9.53 6.19
C ALA A 65 -16.92 -10.09 5.42
N GLY A 66 -16.22 -11.05 6.04
CA GLY A 66 -15.17 -11.81 5.38
C GLY A 66 -15.72 -12.69 4.26
N ARG A 67 -14.85 -13.07 3.36
CA ARG A 67 -15.20 -13.87 2.19
C ARG A 67 -14.03 -14.70 1.69
N TRP A 68 -14.33 -15.78 1.00
CA TRP A 68 -13.36 -16.49 0.19
C TRP A 68 -13.11 -15.74 -1.13
N ALA A 69 -11.84 -15.58 -1.51
CA ALA A 69 -11.45 -14.92 -2.74
C ALA A 69 -10.31 -15.68 -3.42
N GLN A 70 -10.30 -15.63 -4.73
CA GLN A 70 -9.15 -16.12 -5.49
C GLN A 70 -8.09 -15.03 -5.58
N PRO A 71 -6.82 -15.35 -5.29
CA PRO A 71 -5.72 -14.43 -5.57
C PRO A 71 -5.71 -14.04 -7.05
N PRO A 72 -5.43 -12.78 -7.39
CA PRO A 72 -5.47 -12.29 -8.77
C PRO A 72 -4.32 -12.84 -9.64
N TYR A 73 -3.26 -13.37 -9.02
CA TYR A 73 -2.11 -13.98 -9.67
C TYR A 73 -1.45 -14.98 -8.73
N GLU A 74 -0.60 -15.83 -9.26
CA GLU A 74 0.15 -16.84 -8.49
C GLU A 74 1.14 -16.14 -7.53
N GLY A 75 1.17 -16.58 -6.28
CA GLY A 75 2.02 -16.00 -5.23
C GLY A 75 1.46 -14.73 -4.61
N ALA A 76 0.27 -14.27 -5.01
CA ALA A 76 -0.37 -13.15 -4.34
C ALA A 76 -0.80 -13.53 -2.92
N TYR A 77 -0.54 -12.64 -1.97
CA TYR A 77 -1.03 -12.76 -0.60
C TYR A 77 -1.88 -11.55 -0.23
N TRP A 78 -2.81 -11.75 0.71
CA TRP A 78 -3.70 -10.70 1.16
C TRP A 78 -3.07 -9.91 2.31
N ASN A 79 -2.88 -8.62 2.08
CA ASN A 79 -2.51 -7.65 3.10
C ASN A 79 -3.77 -7.16 3.81
N HIS A 80 -3.81 -7.34 5.13
CA HIS A 80 -5.01 -7.06 5.92
C HIS A 80 -5.30 -5.58 6.05
N PRO A 81 -6.59 -5.16 6.00
CA PRO A 81 -6.95 -3.80 6.35
C PRO A 81 -6.64 -3.54 7.83
N HIS A 82 -6.16 -2.35 8.14
CA HIS A 82 -5.84 -1.93 9.50
C HIS A 82 -6.15 -0.46 9.71
N TYR A 83 -6.24 -0.07 10.96
CA TYR A 83 -6.45 1.32 11.35
C TYR A 83 -5.21 1.89 12.02
N ASP A 84 -4.83 3.09 11.62
CA ASP A 84 -3.82 3.87 12.29
C ASP A 84 -4.45 5.07 13.00
N HIS A 85 -3.89 5.44 14.14
CA HIS A 85 -4.34 6.56 14.93
C HIS A 85 -3.46 7.79 14.68
N TYR A 86 -4.08 8.84 14.17
CA TYR A 86 -3.46 10.15 13.92
C TYR A 86 -4.08 11.23 14.81
N GLN A 87 -3.55 12.44 14.76
CA GLN A 87 -4.12 13.58 15.49
C GLN A 87 -5.57 13.88 15.07
N GLN A 88 -5.91 13.65 13.81
CA GLN A 88 -7.24 13.88 13.25
C GLN A 88 -8.24 12.76 13.60
N GLY A 89 -7.77 11.63 14.09
CA GLY A 89 -8.58 10.45 14.38
C GLY A 89 -8.01 9.17 13.80
N TRP A 90 -8.87 8.19 13.64
CA TRP A 90 -8.55 6.88 13.12
C TRP A 90 -8.78 6.82 11.61
N GLN A 91 -7.79 6.38 10.86
CA GLN A 91 -7.85 6.21 9.41
C GLN A 91 -7.70 4.75 9.04
N LEU A 92 -8.60 4.27 8.16
CA LEU A 92 -8.51 2.94 7.57
C LEU A 92 -7.47 2.92 6.45
N HIS A 93 -6.57 1.96 6.54
CA HIS A 93 -5.75 1.50 5.41
C HIS A 93 -6.40 0.22 4.86
N GLU A 94 -6.90 0.31 3.64
CA GLU A 94 -7.62 -0.79 3.01
C GLU A 94 -6.70 -1.97 2.72
N GLY A 95 -7.26 -3.19 2.83
CA GLY A 95 -6.56 -4.39 2.43
C GLY A 95 -6.37 -4.46 0.91
N HIS A 96 -5.32 -5.11 0.50
CA HIS A 96 -4.97 -5.29 -0.91
C HIS A 96 -4.19 -6.57 -1.12
N TRP A 97 -4.17 -7.03 -2.37
CA TRP A 97 -3.31 -8.12 -2.79
C TRP A 97 -1.91 -7.59 -3.08
N ASP A 98 -0.92 -8.32 -2.58
CA ASP A 98 0.48 -8.00 -2.77
C ASP A 98 1.24 -9.27 -3.17
N HIS A 99 2.46 -9.15 -3.64
CA HIS A 99 3.35 -10.25 -3.95
C HIS A 99 4.57 -10.19 -3.02
N GLU A 100 5.12 -11.36 -2.72
CA GLU A 100 6.39 -11.38 -2.02
C GLU A 100 7.46 -10.83 -2.98
N ASP A 101 7.88 -9.61 -2.73
CA ASP A 101 9.13 -9.13 -3.28
C ASP A 101 10.23 -10.00 -2.64
N HIS A 102 10.73 -10.95 -3.39
CA HIS A 102 12.01 -11.54 -3.09
C HIS A 102 13.04 -10.43 -3.26
N ASP A 103 13.09 -9.57 -2.27
CA ASP A 103 14.15 -8.61 -2.14
C ASP A 103 15.43 -9.44 -1.99
N ASN A 104 16.09 -9.69 -3.13
CA ASN A 104 17.47 -10.17 -3.16
C ASN A 104 18.30 -9.04 -2.59
N GLY A 105 18.21 -8.90 -1.26
CA GLY A 105 19.04 -7.99 -0.50
C GLY A 105 20.47 -8.25 -0.88
N HIS A 106 20.98 -7.43 -1.79
CA HIS A 106 22.40 -7.25 -1.95
C HIS A 106 22.87 -6.62 -0.63
N GLY A 107 23.16 -7.49 0.31
CA GLY A 107 23.94 -7.12 1.47
C GLY A 107 25.19 -6.47 0.96
N ASN A 108 25.28 -5.17 1.09
CA ASN A 108 26.56 -4.47 1.04
C ASN A 108 27.33 -4.94 2.26
N ASP A 109 28.05 -6.04 2.09
CA ASP A 109 29.10 -6.41 2.99
C ASP A 109 30.17 -5.33 2.87
N HIS A 110 30.05 -4.31 3.69
CA HIS A 110 31.17 -3.44 4.00
C HIS A 110 32.14 -4.29 4.79
N HIS A 111 33.11 -4.89 4.09
CA HIS A 111 34.36 -5.32 4.67
C HIS A 111 35.09 -4.07 5.16
N ASP A 112 34.91 -3.75 6.40
CA ASP A 112 35.85 -2.91 7.13
C ASP A 112 37.06 -3.75 7.37
N ASP A 113 38.00 -3.68 6.44
CA ASP A 113 39.38 -4.15 6.63
C ASP A 113 40.08 -3.24 7.63
N ASP A 114 39.88 -3.53 8.90
CA ASP A 114 40.65 -2.91 9.98
C ASP A 114 42.00 -3.59 10.05
N HIS A 115 42.94 -3.02 9.32
CA HIS A 115 44.35 -3.35 9.44
C HIS A 115 44.92 -2.74 10.73
N GLY A 116 44.70 -3.44 11.85
CA GLY A 116 45.40 -3.18 13.07
C GLY A 116 46.86 -3.58 12.96
N HIS A 117 47.72 -2.62 12.73
CA HIS A 117 49.16 -2.74 12.94
C HIS A 117 49.42 -2.89 14.43
N GLY A 118 49.66 -4.12 14.86
CA GLY A 118 50.21 -4.39 16.18
C GLY A 118 51.71 -4.11 16.17
N GLY A 119 52.08 -3.15 16.97
CA GLY A 119 53.46 -2.79 17.17
C GLY A 119 54.29 -3.87 17.89
N GLU A 120 55.51 -3.99 17.46
CA GLU A 120 56.60 -4.67 18.10
C GLU A 120 56.81 -4.16 19.53
N ASN A 121 57.22 -5.08 20.43
CA ASN A 121 58.24 -4.72 21.41
C ASN A 121 58.89 -5.94 22.04
N HIS A 122 60.07 -6.06 21.70
CA HIS A 122 61.32 -6.35 22.41
C HIS A 122 61.25 -6.58 23.94
N ARG A 123 61.94 -7.63 24.30
CA ARG A 123 62.69 -8.05 25.46
C ARG A 123 62.09 -9.09 26.34
#